data_5bcce7fc973526a1c62f86bc36a48d3a
#
_entry.id   5bcce7fc973526a1c62f86bc36a48d3a
#
_cell.length_a   1.000
_cell.length_b   1.000
_cell.length_c   1.000
_cell.angle_alpha   90.00
_cell.angle_beta   90.00
_cell.angle_gamma   90.00
#
_symmetry.space_group_name_H-M   'P 1'
#
loop_
_entity.id
_entity.type
_entity.pdbx_description
1 polymer ?
#
loop_
_entity_poly.entity_id
_entity_poly.type
_entity_poly.pdbx_seq_one_letter_code
_entity_poly.pdbx_strand_id
1 'polypeptide(L)'
;MADDRWWGSFDAVVASAVPTGSRILDLGCGDGGIVERLAELGYDALGVDPGAPTHERLTRQRIEDVEGLGKFDAVTAVMALHHADLGAVFRAVAGLLHPHGQLLVSDFAWDAYDERAAAWIAEHDRSDADNSVVGWRREHQGLHTGSTITAALSASFVLTRKSAGPTSRGCSHATTWRPRSANGSTQGLSPRSGCN
;
A
#
# COMPACT_ATOMS: atom_id res chain seq x y z
N MET A 1 8.85 -12.58 4.03
CA MET A 1 7.73 -12.79 4.97
C MET A 1 7.69 -11.58 5.89
N ALA A 2 6.54 -10.92 6.06
CA ALA A 2 6.39 -9.80 6.99
C ALA A 2 6.60 -10.31 8.42
N ASP A 3 7.30 -9.52 9.25
CA ASP A 3 7.48 -9.87 10.66
C ASP A 3 6.22 -9.52 11.49
N ASP A 4 6.13 -10.05 12.72
CA ASP A 4 4.97 -9.85 13.60
C ASP A 4 4.69 -8.36 13.89
N ARG A 5 5.73 -7.51 13.85
CA ARG A 5 5.59 -6.06 14.06
C ARG A 5 4.94 -5.37 12.86
N TRP A 6 5.26 -5.82 11.65
CA TRP A 6 4.62 -5.30 10.45
C TRP A 6 3.13 -5.64 10.45
N TRP A 7 2.78 -6.90 10.74
CA TRP A 7 1.40 -7.35 10.84
C TRP A 7 0.63 -6.55 11.90
N GLY A 8 1.18 -6.39 13.11
CA GLY A 8 0.54 -5.59 14.15
C GLY A 8 0.32 -4.13 13.75
N SER A 9 1.23 -3.54 12.99
CA SER A 9 1.08 -2.18 12.47
C SER A 9 0.01 -2.10 11.38
N PHE A 10 -0.03 -3.08 10.47
CA PHE A 10 -1.04 -3.19 9.41
C PHE A 10 -2.43 -3.34 10.01
N ASP A 11 -2.63 -4.30 10.92
CA ASP A 11 -3.90 -4.57 11.61
C ASP A 11 -4.43 -3.30 12.30
N ALA A 12 -3.57 -2.59 13.03
CA ALA A 12 -3.94 -1.36 13.71
C ALA A 12 -4.36 -0.24 12.74
N VAL A 13 -3.72 -0.13 11.58
CA VAL A 13 -4.09 0.83 10.55
C VAL A 13 -5.45 0.48 9.95
N VAL A 14 -5.68 -0.78 9.59
CA VAL A 14 -6.97 -1.25 9.06
C VAL A 14 -8.09 -1.02 10.07
N ALA A 15 -7.92 -1.47 11.32
CA ALA A 15 -8.92 -1.30 12.38
C ALA A 15 -9.25 0.17 12.68
N SER A 16 -8.29 1.08 12.44
CA SER A 16 -8.53 2.51 12.60
C SER A 16 -9.24 3.16 11.40
N ALA A 17 -9.21 2.50 10.26
CA ALA A 17 -9.76 3.01 9.00
C ALA A 17 -11.22 2.61 8.80
N VAL A 18 -11.55 1.36 9.11
CA VAL A 18 -12.89 0.79 8.89
C VAL A 18 -13.28 -0.17 10.02
N PRO A 19 -14.58 -0.28 10.37
CA PRO A 19 -15.05 -1.24 11.36
C PRO A 19 -14.92 -2.68 10.87
N THR A 20 -14.81 -3.63 11.79
CA THR A 20 -14.87 -5.07 11.50
C THR A 20 -16.17 -5.40 10.73
N GLY A 21 -16.09 -6.32 9.79
CA GLY A 21 -17.17 -6.66 8.87
C GLY A 21 -17.23 -5.80 7.61
N SER A 22 -16.42 -4.73 7.53
CA SER A 22 -16.30 -3.93 6.31
C SER A 22 -15.81 -4.76 5.12
N ARG A 23 -16.21 -4.35 3.94
CA ARG A 23 -15.78 -4.96 2.68
C ARG A 23 -14.50 -4.32 2.18
N ILE A 24 -13.43 -5.11 2.03
CA ILE A 24 -12.08 -4.65 1.68
C ILE A 24 -11.59 -5.34 0.41
N LEU A 25 -11.01 -4.57 -0.51
CA LEU A 25 -10.31 -5.08 -1.69
C LEU A 25 -8.80 -4.87 -1.53
N ASP A 26 -8.01 -5.93 -1.72
CA ASP A 26 -6.56 -5.84 -1.80
C ASP A 26 -6.08 -5.82 -3.26
N LEU A 27 -5.40 -4.75 -3.64
CA LEU A 27 -4.85 -4.56 -4.98
C LEU A 27 -3.40 -5.05 -5.04
N GLY A 28 -3.10 -5.94 -5.98
CA GLY A 28 -1.81 -6.61 -6.07
C GLY A 28 -1.66 -7.64 -4.96
N CYS A 29 -2.71 -8.45 -4.75
CA CYS A 29 -2.79 -9.38 -3.64
C CYS A 29 -1.82 -10.56 -3.72
N GLY A 30 -1.13 -10.76 -4.84
CA GLY A 30 -0.21 -11.87 -5.03
C GLY A 30 -0.88 -13.22 -4.76
N ASP A 31 -0.34 -13.97 -3.83
CA ASP A 31 -0.85 -15.28 -3.38
C ASP A 31 -2.04 -15.20 -2.41
N GLY A 32 -2.42 -13.99 -1.95
CA GLY A 32 -3.58 -13.76 -1.09
C GLY A 32 -3.28 -13.58 0.39
N GLY A 33 -2.02 -13.49 0.81
CA GLY A 33 -1.66 -13.42 2.24
C GLY A 33 -2.31 -12.24 3.00
N ILE A 34 -2.47 -11.07 2.36
CA ILE A 34 -3.20 -9.93 2.95
C ILE A 34 -4.70 -10.23 3.04
N VAL A 35 -5.26 -10.86 2.01
CA VAL A 35 -6.69 -11.22 1.97
C VAL A 35 -7.04 -12.22 3.07
N GLU A 36 -6.20 -13.24 3.26
CA GLU A 36 -6.35 -14.21 4.36
C GLU A 36 -6.27 -13.51 5.72
N ARG A 37 -5.27 -12.64 5.91
CA ARG A 37 -5.13 -11.88 7.17
C ARG A 37 -6.35 -11.02 7.45
N LEU A 38 -6.87 -10.30 6.46
CA LEU A 38 -8.08 -9.49 6.61
C LEU A 38 -9.30 -10.35 6.95
N ALA A 39 -9.43 -11.53 6.33
CA ALA A 39 -10.51 -12.46 6.63
C ALA A 39 -10.44 -13.00 8.07
N GLU A 40 -9.23 -13.33 8.57
CA GLU A 40 -9.00 -13.72 9.98
C GLU A 40 -9.41 -12.62 10.97
N LEU A 41 -9.22 -11.37 10.59
CA LEU A 41 -9.64 -10.20 11.38
C LEU A 41 -11.15 -9.89 11.27
N GLY A 42 -11.90 -10.70 10.51
CA GLY A 42 -13.35 -10.60 10.37
C GLY A 42 -13.84 -9.61 9.31
N TYR A 43 -13.01 -9.27 8.32
CA TYR A 43 -13.43 -8.45 7.17
C TYR A 43 -13.92 -9.31 6.01
N ASP A 44 -14.83 -8.76 5.18
CA ASP A 44 -15.19 -9.34 3.87
C ASP A 44 -14.12 -8.93 2.85
N ALA A 45 -13.06 -9.74 2.78
CA ALA A 45 -11.88 -9.43 1.99
C ALA A 45 -11.88 -10.16 0.64
N LEU A 46 -11.57 -9.41 -0.42
CA LEU A 46 -11.29 -9.91 -1.77
C LEU A 46 -9.93 -9.40 -2.23
N GLY A 47 -9.30 -10.11 -3.17
CA GLY A 47 -8.02 -9.71 -3.75
C GLY A 47 -8.04 -9.74 -5.27
N VAL A 48 -7.27 -8.84 -5.88
CA VAL A 48 -7.00 -8.85 -7.32
C VAL A 48 -5.50 -8.79 -7.59
N ASP A 49 -5.06 -9.67 -8.49
CA ASP A 49 -3.69 -9.70 -9.00
C ASP A 49 -3.69 -10.41 -10.35
N PRO A 50 -2.89 -9.99 -11.35
CA PRO A 50 -2.81 -10.69 -12.64
C PRO A 50 -2.26 -12.13 -12.51
N GLY A 51 -1.49 -12.42 -11.46
CA GLY A 51 -0.93 -13.72 -11.14
C GLY A 51 -1.69 -14.50 -10.05
N ALA A 52 -2.82 -13.99 -9.55
CA ALA A 52 -3.54 -14.62 -8.45
C ALA A 52 -3.82 -16.12 -8.69
N PRO A 53 -3.64 -16.98 -7.68
CA PRO A 53 -4.04 -18.38 -7.78
C PRO A 53 -5.57 -18.51 -7.87
N THR A 54 -6.05 -19.70 -8.26
CA THR A 54 -7.48 -19.99 -8.23
C THR A 54 -7.95 -20.12 -6.79
N HIS A 55 -8.74 -19.17 -6.33
CA HIS A 55 -9.28 -19.12 -4.98
C HIS A 55 -10.58 -18.32 -4.95
N GLU A 56 -11.51 -18.64 -4.06
CA GLU A 56 -12.85 -18.01 -3.99
C GLU A 56 -12.82 -16.51 -3.71
N ARG A 57 -11.77 -16.03 -3.01
CA ARG A 57 -11.59 -14.62 -2.64
C ARG A 57 -10.63 -13.87 -3.56
N LEU A 58 -10.03 -14.53 -4.54
CA LEU A 58 -9.03 -13.94 -5.41
C LEU A 58 -9.49 -13.91 -6.86
N THR A 59 -9.21 -12.81 -7.53
CA THR A 59 -9.60 -12.61 -8.94
C THR A 59 -8.38 -12.25 -9.78
N ARG A 60 -8.23 -12.92 -10.90
CA ARG A 60 -7.18 -12.64 -11.88
C ARG A 60 -7.54 -11.45 -12.74
N GLN A 61 -7.16 -10.26 -12.30
CA GLN A 61 -7.31 -9.00 -13.04
C GLN A 61 -6.08 -8.13 -12.80
N ARG A 62 -5.78 -7.25 -13.76
CA ARG A 62 -4.81 -6.19 -13.54
C ARG A 62 -5.41 -5.16 -12.61
N ILE A 63 -4.59 -4.57 -11.74
CA ILE A 63 -5.06 -3.58 -10.77
C ILE A 63 -5.57 -2.27 -11.41
N GLU A 64 -5.14 -2.00 -12.64
CA GLU A 64 -5.60 -0.86 -13.44
C GLU A 64 -6.98 -1.06 -14.05
N ASP A 65 -7.36 -2.32 -14.28
CA ASP A 65 -8.54 -2.73 -15.05
C ASP A 65 -9.62 -3.38 -14.16
N VAL A 66 -9.55 -3.16 -12.83
CA VAL A 66 -10.48 -3.79 -11.89
C VAL A 66 -11.90 -3.31 -12.10
N GLU A 67 -12.79 -4.26 -12.43
CA GLU A 67 -14.22 -4.02 -12.65
C GLU A 67 -15.08 -5.19 -12.15
N GLY A 68 -16.39 -4.98 -12.07
CA GLY A 68 -17.37 -6.03 -11.76
C GLY A 68 -17.43 -6.48 -10.29
N LEU A 69 -16.58 -5.94 -9.41
CA LEU A 69 -16.48 -6.35 -8.01
C LEU A 69 -17.40 -5.58 -7.04
N GLY A 70 -18.11 -4.55 -7.53
CA GLY A 70 -18.96 -3.70 -6.71
C GLY A 70 -18.18 -2.64 -5.93
N LYS A 71 -18.71 -2.20 -4.78
CA LYS A 71 -18.14 -1.14 -3.95
C LYS A 71 -17.52 -1.70 -2.68
N PHE A 72 -16.53 -0.96 -2.15
CA PHE A 72 -15.77 -1.33 -0.98
C PHE A 72 -15.72 -0.18 0.05
N ASP A 73 -15.62 -0.54 1.33
CA ASP A 73 -15.41 0.40 2.43
C ASP A 73 -13.93 0.80 2.52
N ALA A 74 -13.04 -0.12 2.14
CA ALA A 74 -11.63 0.17 1.97
C ALA A 74 -11.02 -0.58 0.79
N VAL A 75 -9.92 -0.02 0.28
CA VAL A 75 -9.01 -0.65 -0.66
C VAL A 75 -7.62 -0.65 -0.02
N THR A 76 -6.93 -1.78 0.02
CA THR A 76 -5.53 -1.87 0.39
C THR A 76 -4.66 -1.99 -0.86
N ALA A 77 -3.45 -1.43 -0.82
CA ALA A 77 -2.41 -1.62 -1.81
C ALA A 77 -1.08 -1.75 -1.07
N VAL A 78 -0.61 -2.98 -0.93
CA VAL A 78 0.60 -3.31 -0.18
C VAL A 78 1.67 -3.81 -1.16
N MET A 79 2.77 -3.05 -1.28
CA MET A 79 3.87 -3.37 -2.20
C MET A 79 3.43 -3.58 -3.66
N ALA A 80 2.46 -2.79 -4.15
CA ALA A 80 1.83 -2.99 -5.45
C ALA A 80 1.94 -1.77 -6.39
N LEU A 81 2.00 -0.55 -5.86
CA LEU A 81 1.88 0.67 -6.66
C LEU A 81 3.16 1.03 -7.42
N HIS A 82 4.32 0.58 -6.95
CA HIS A 82 5.60 0.91 -7.57
C HIS A 82 5.76 0.35 -9.00
N HIS A 83 4.96 -0.63 -9.40
CA HIS A 83 4.92 -1.21 -10.75
C HIS A 83 3.75 -0.71 -11.61
N ALA A 84 2.76 -0.03 -11.03
CA ALA A 84 1.45 0.18 -11.63
C ALA A 84 1.36 1.50 -12.44
N ASP A 85 0.42 1.58 -13.39
CA ASP A 85 -0.03 2.89 -13.91
C ASP A 85 -0.85 3.59 -12.83
N LEU A 86 -0.19 4.48 -12.06
CA LEU A 86 -0.79 5.18 -10.93
C LEU A 86 -2.05 5.95 -11.33
N GLY A 87 -2.09 6.54 -12.53
CA GLY A 87 -3.25 7.29 -13.00
C GLY A 87 -4.46 6.39 -13.24
N ALA A 88 -4.25 5.23 -13.87
CA ALA A 88 -5.31 4.25 -14.11
C ALA A 88 -5.79 3.61 -12.81
N VAL A 89 -4.87 3.17 -11.94
CA VAL A 89 -5.20 2.59 -10.63
C VAL A 89 -6.02 3.55 -9.78
N PHE A 90 -5.63 4.81 -9.68
CA PHE A 90 -6.34 5.75 -8.80
C PHE A 90 -7.74 6.13 -9.33
N ARG A 91 -7.93 6.13 -10.65
CA ARG A 91 -9.29 6.25 -11.23
C ARG A 91 -10.14 5.03 -10.90
N ALA A 92 -9.60 3.81 -11.05
CA ALA A 92 -10.28 2.57 -10.70
C ALA A 92 -10.66 2.55 -9.21
N VAL A 93 -9.72 2.84 -8.32
CA VAL A 93 -9.94 2.90 -6.86
C VAL A 93 -11.03 3.91 -6.50
N ALA A 94 -11.00 5.12 -7.06
CA ALA A 94 -12.05 6.12 -6.81
C ALA A 94 -13.43 5.61 -7.25
N GLY A 95 -13.48 4.82 -8.35
CA GLY A 95 -14.68 4.15 -8.82
C GLY A 95 -15.15 3.00 -7.93
N LEU A 96 -14.26 2.32 -7.23
CA LEU A 96 -14.56 1.16 -6.38
C LEU A 96 -14.92 1.53 -4.93
N LEU A 97 -14.46 2.66 -4.43
CA LEU A 97 -14.74 3.09 -3.06
C LEU A 97 -16.16 3.61 -2.88
N HIS A 98 -16.76 3.33 -1.72
CA HIS A 98 -17.92 4.06 -1.23
C HIS A 98 -17.56 5.54 -0.98
N PRO A 99 -18.56 6.48 -0.88
CA PRO A 99 -18.29 7.92 -0.70
C PRO A 99 -17.37 8.28 0.48
N HIS A 100 -17.34 7.45 1.52
CA HIS A 100 -16.47 7.62 2.70
C HIS A 100 -15.40 6.55 2.80
N GLY A 101 -15.26 5.72 1.77
CA GLY A 101 -14.29 4.65 1.71
C GLY A 101 -12.85 5.17 1.75
N GLN A 102 -11.92 4.32 2.13
CA GLN A 102 -10.53 4.68 2.32
C GLN A 102 -9.59 3.82 1.47
N LEU A 103 -8.55 4.44 0.96
CA LEU A 103 -7.42 3.76 0.34
C LEU A 103 -6.28 3.71 1.36
N LEU A 104 -5.84 2.49 1.69
CA LEU A 104 -4.72 2.22 2.58
C LEU A 104 -3.52 1.79 1.73
N VAL A 105 -2.44 2.55 1.79
CA VAL A 105 -1.23 2.27 1.01
C VAL A 105 -0.06 1.98 1.94
N SER A 106 0.61 0.87 1.68
CA SER A 106 1.91 0.54 2.25
C SER A 106 2.83 0.13 1.11
N ASP A 107 3.72 1.02 0.72
CA ASP A 107 4.69 0.76 -0.34
C ASP A 107 6.08 1.17 0.12
N PHE A 108 7.12 0.67 -0.55
CA PHE A 108 8.47 0.97 -0.12
C PHE A 108 9.07 2.15 -0.89
N ALA A 109 9.73 3.03 -0.14
CA ALA A 109 10.47 4.14 -0.72
C ALA A 109 11.90 3.66 -1.07
N TRP A 110 12.03 2.89 -2.15
CA TRP A 110 13.32 2.33 -2.55
C TRP A 110 14.37 3.42 -2.82
N ASP A 111 13.93 4.59 -3.21
CA ASP A 111 14.75 5.78 -3.44
C ASP A 111 15.32 6.40 -2.15
N ALA A 112 14.75 6.05 -0.99
CA ALA A 112 15.25 6.44 0.34
C ALA A 112 16.31 5.46 0.90
N TYR A 113 16.66 4.40 0.16
CA TYR A 113 17.72 3.49 0.55
C TYR A 113 19.08 4.19 0.50
N ASP A 114 19.75 4.27 1.64
CA ASP A 114 21.00 5.00 1.85
C ASP A 114 22.13 4.09 2.38
N GLU A 115 23.31 4.65 2.57
CA GLU A 115 24.49 3.92 3.08
C GLU A 115 24.27 3.33 4.47
N ARG A 116 23.38 3.91 5.30
CA ARG A 116 23.04 3.38 6.63
C ARG A 116 22.21 2.12 6.51
N ALA A 117 21.22 2.14 5.60
CA ALA A 117 20.40 0.97 5.32
C ALA A 117 21.25 -0.15 4.69
N ALA A 118 22.14 0.20 3.76
CA ALA A 118 23.07 -0.75 3.15
C ALA A 118 23.98 -1.41 4.19
N ALA A 119 24.57 -0.63 5.09
CA ALA A 119 25.43 -1.15 6.16
C ALA A 119 24.66 -2.08 7.11
N TRP A 120 23.43 -1.68 7.49
CA TRP A 120 22.58 -2.52 8.36
C TRP A 120 22.24 -3.85 7.69
N ILE A 121 21.87 -3.84 6.40
CA ILE A 121 21.56 -5.07 5.66
C ILE A 121 22.81 -5.96 5.56
N ALA A 122 23.97 -5.39 5.25
CA ALA A 122 25.23 -6.15 5.16
C ALA A 122 25.58 -6.90 6.46
N GLU A 123 25.15 -6.39 7.61
CA GLU A 123 25.33 -7.06 8.91
C GLU A 123 24.31 -8.19 9.16
N HIS A 124 23.12 -8.12 8.56
CA HIS A 124 21.98 -8.97 8.91
C HIS A 124 21.52 -9.90 7.76
N ASP A 125 21.82 -9.55 6.52
CA ASP A 125 21.52 -10.37 5.34
C ASP A 125 22.76 -11.15 4.92
N ARG A 126 22.64 -12.46 4.85
CA ARG A 126 23.71 -13.38 4.43
C ARG A 126 23.52 -13.86 2.99
N SER A 127 22.63 -13.21 2.23
CA SER A 127 22.49 -13.48 0.80
C SER A 127 23.68 -12.93 0.01
N ASP A 128 23.95 -13.51 -1.16
CA ASP A 128 24.96 -13.01 -2.09
C ASP A 128 24.47 -11.81 -2.93
N ALA A 129 23.38 -11.15 -2.52
CA ALA A 129 22.82 -10.00 -3.22
C ALA A 129 23.73 -8.76 -3.11
N ASP A 130 23.84 -8.00 -4.19
CA ASP A 130 24.52 -6.70 -4.16
C ASP A 130 23.66 -5.66 -3.42
N ASN A 131 23.79 -5.64 -2.09
CA ASN A 131 23.08 -4.72 -1.21
C ASN A 131 23.73 -3.33 -1.13
N SER A 132 24.68 -3.00 -2.01
CA SER A 132 25.20 -1.64 -2.13
C SER A 132 24.11 -0.66 -2.60
N VAL A 133 24.22 0.63 -2.25
CA VAL A 133 23.29 1.65 -2.75
C VAL A 133 23.25 1.70 -4.28
N VAL A 134 24.38 1.45 -4.92
CA VAL A 134 24.47 1.42 -6.39
C VAL A 134 23.75 0.20 -6.97
N GLY A 135 23.98 -0.99 -6.41
CA GLY A 135 23.29 -2.23 -6.79
C GLY A 135 21.80 -2.13 -6.62
N TRP A 136 21.38 -1.66 -5.44
CA TRP A 136 19.98 -1.42 -5.12
C TRP A 136 19.27 -0.48 -6.11
N ARG A 137 19.87 0.67 -6.42
CA ARG A 137 19.30 1.63 -7.39
C ARG A 137 19.21 1.06 -8.79
N ARG A 138 20.18 0.26 -9.22
CA ARG A 138 20.17 -0.41 -10.52
C ARG A 138 19.04 -1.43 -10.61
N GLU A 139 18.82 -2.22 -9.57
CA GLU A 139 17.78 -3.24 -9.49
C GLU A 139 16.37 -2.65 -9.52
N HIS A 140 16.17 -1.48 -8.88
CA HIS A 140 14.88 -0.82 -8.79
C HIS A 140 14.67 0.27 -9.86
N GLN A 141 15.58 0.37 -10.82
CA GLN A 141 15.50 1.33 -11.92
C GLN A 141 14.23 1.08 -12.74
N GLY A 142 13.40 2.10 -12.92
CA GLY A 142 12.14 2.02 -13.66
C GLY A 142 10.89 1.84 -12.80
N LEU A 143 11.06 1.58 -11.49
CA LEU A 143 9.95 1.57 -10.55
C LEU A 143 9.61 3.00 -10.09
N HIS A 144 8.34 3.22 -9.74
CA HIS A 144 7.96 4.48 -9.10
C HIS A 144 8.64 4.64 -7.74
N THR A 145 9.20 5.82 -7.50
CA THR A 145 9.75 6.19 -6.19
C THR A 145 8.62 6.43 -5.17
N GLY A 146 8.93 6.32 -3.89
CA GLY A 146 7.99 6.67 -2.83
C GLY A 146 7.47 8.11 -2.95
N SER A 147 8.32 9.05 -3.39
CA SER A 147 7.93 10.44 -3.65
C SER A 147 6.96 10.55 -4.84
N THR A 148 7.17 9.81 -5.93
CA THR A 148 6.27 9.77 -7.08
C THR A 148 4.89 9.23 -6.70
N ILE A 149 4.83 8.11 -5.97
CA ILE A 149 3.58 7.53 -5.49
C ILE A 149 2.84 8.52 -4.59
N THR A 150 3.54 9.15 -3.64
CA THR A 150 2.96 10.14 -2.71
C THR A 150 2.41 11.36 -3.44
N ALA A 151 3.13 11.87 -4.44
CA ALA A 151 2.66 13.00 -5.26
C ALA A 151 1.39 12.65 -6.04
N ALA A 152 1.36 11.49 -6.68
CA ALA A 152 0.20 11.02 -7.45
C ALA A 152 -1.03 10.75 -6.54
N LEU A 153 -0.82 10.17 -5.35
CA LEU A 153 -1.86 10.03 -4.32
C LEU A 153 -2.42 11.40 -3.92
N SER A 154 -1.55 12.37 -3.62
CA SER A 154 -1.95 13.70 -3.19
C SER A 154 -2.74 14.48 -4.25
N ALA A 155 -2.54 14.17 -5.52
CA ALA A 155 -3.32 14.76 -6.62
C ALA A 155 -4.78 14.24 -6.65
N SER A 156 -5.00 12.97 -6.31
CA SER A 156 -6.29 12.27 -6.45
C SER A 156 -7.05 12.13 -5.13
N PHE A 157 -6.35 12.11 -4.01
CA PHE A 157 -6.90 11.79 -2.69
C PHE A 157 -6.51 12.83 -1.65
N VAL A 158 -7.18 12.80 -0.50
CA VAL A 158 -6.83 13.58 0.69
C VAL A 158 -6.24 12.64 1.73
N LEU A 159 -5.05 12.96 2.23
CA LEU A 159 -4.42 12.20 3.31
C LEU A 159 -5.23 12.34 4.60
N THR A 160 -5.68 11.22 5.15
CA THR A 160 -6.45 11.18 6.41
C THR A 160 -5.58 10.76 7.59
N ARG A 161 -4.60 9.88 7.37
CA ARG A 161 -3.68 9.41 8.40
C ARG A 161 -2.34 8.99 7.80
N LYS A 162 -1.26 9.25 8.54
CA LYS A 162 0.08 8.72 8.25
C LYS A 162 0.57 7.97 9.48
N SER A 163 0.91 6.71 9.33
CA SER A 163 1.56 5.90 10.37
C SER A 163 2.98 5.60 9.91
N ALA A 164 3.97 5.85 10.78
CA ALA A 164 5.35 5.42 10.57
C ALA A 164 5.54 4.09 11.32
N GLY A 165 5.86 3.05 10.58
CA GLY A 165 6.24 1.76 11.15
C GLY A 165 7.71 1.46 10.86
N PRO A 166 8.45 0.84 11.79
CA PRO A 166 9.79 0.34 11.48
C PRO A 166 9.67 -0.90 10.58
N THR A 167 10.37 -0.91 9.47
CA THR A 167 10.60 -2.12 8.68
C THR A 167 12.07 -2.45 8.67
N SER A 168 12.40 -3.73 8.56
CA SER A 168 13.76 -4.23 8.46
C SER A 168 14.51 -3.79 7.20
N ARG A 169 13.82 -3.18 6.23
CA ARG A 169 14.37 -2.72 4.94
C ARG A 169 14.04 -1.27 4.59
N GLY A 170 13.98 -0.38 5.56
CA GLY A 170 13.63 1.03 5.36
C GLY A 170 12.28 1.43 5.94
N CYS A 171 11.98 2.72 5.99
CA CYS A 171 10.70 3.22 6.48
C CYS A 171 9.59 2.93 5.47
N SER A 172 8.76 1.91 5.71
CA SER A 172 7.46 1.85 5.05
C SER A 172 6.45 2.65 5.86
N HIS A 173 5.72 3.50 5.18
CA HIS A 173 4.66 4.30 5.77
C HIS A 173 3.32 3.74 5.31
N ALA A 174 2.53 3.22 6.25
CA ALA A 174 1.13 2.98 5.97
C ALA A 174 0.38 4.32 6.02
N THR A 175 -0.28 4.68 4.93
CA THR A 175 -1.05 5.91 4.82
C THR A 175 -2.48 5.60 4.42
N THR A 176 -3.43 6.34 5.01
CA THR A 176 -4.83 6.25 4.64
C THR A 176 -5.25 7.50 3.89
N TRP A 177 -6.03 7.32 2.83
CA TRP A 177 -6.43 8.36 1.90
C TRP A 177 -7.92 8.26 1.60
N ARG A 178 -8.56 9.40 1.35
CA ARG A 178 -9.94 9.47 0.86
C ARG A 178 -9.98 10.14 -0.49
N PRO A 179 -10.87 9.73 -1.41
CA PRO A 179 -11.08 10.44 -2.66
C PRO A 179 -11.39 11.92 -2.40
N ARG A 180 -10.85 12.81 -3.24
CA ARG A 180 -11.26 14.22 -3.23
C ARG A 180 -12.69 14.30 -3.70
N SER A 181 -13.56 14.96 -2.94
CA SER A 181 -14.92 15.27 -3.41
C SER A 181 -14.82 16.27 -4.57
N ALA A 182 -15.69 16.12 -5.57
CA ALA A 182 -15.77 17.03 -6.70
C ALA A 182 -16.09 18.49 -6.31
N ASN A 183 -16.55 18.73 -5.08
CA ASN A 183 -16.82 20.04 -4.51
C ASN A 183 -15.70 20.37 -3.51
N GLY A 184 -14.68 21.08 -3.99
CA GLY A 184 -13.46 21.41 -3.25
C GLY A 184 -13.65 22.23 -1.98
N SER A 185 -13.94 21.60 -0.86
CA SER A 185 -13.75 22.17 0.47
C SER A 185 -12.72 21.34 1.25
N THR A 186 -11.51 21.82 1.26
CA THR A 186 -10.41 21.33 2.08
C THR A 186 -10.47 21.99 3.45
N GLN A 187 -10.91 21.27 4.47
CA GLN A 187 -10.51 21.61 5.84
C GLN A 187 -9.12 21.00 6.05
N GLY A 188 -8.12 21.87 6.14
CA GLY A 188 -6.73 21.51 6.21
C GLY A 188 -6.34 20.84 7.51
N LEU A 189 -5.72 19.68 7.42
CA LEU A 189 -4.84 19.15 8.44
C LEU A 189 -3.41 19.34 7.96
N SER A 190 -2.69 20.23 8.64
CA SER A 190 -1.27 20.48 8.40
C SER A 190 -0.44 19.24 8.76
N PRO A 191 0.47 18.77 7.92
CA PRO A 191 1.31 17.61 8.25
C PRO A 191 2.33 18.04 9.32
N ARG A 192 2.27 17.42 10.48
CA ARG A 192 3.37 17.48 11.45
C ARG A 192 4.48 16.55 10.97
N SER A 193 5.55 17.11 10.46
CA SER A 193 6.80 16.41 10.17
C SER A 193 7.53 16.10 11.49
N GLY A 194 7.89 14.85 11.69
CA GLY A 194 8.72 14.42 12.80
C GLY A 194 9.15 12.98 12.63
N CYS A 195 10.27 12.78 11.97
CA CYS A 195 11.16 11.65 12.22
C CYS A 195 12.38 12.24 12.93
N ASN A 196 12.58 11.95 14.22
CA ASN A 196 13.86 12.03 14.92
C ASN A 196 14.40 10.61 15.10
#